data_4af24f3d0a1392d9b063ef93d6e8224b
#
_entry.id   4af24f3d0a1392d9b063ef93d6e8224b
#
_cell.length_a   1.000
_cell.length_b   1.000
_cell.length_c   1.000
_cell.angle_alpha   90.00
_cell.angle_beta   90.00
_cell.angle_gamma   90.00
#
_symmetry.space_group_name_H-M   'P 1'
#
loop_
_entity.id
_entity.type
_entity.pdbx_description
1 polymer ?
#
loop_
_entity_poly.entity_id
_entity_poly.type
_entity_poly.pdbx_seq_one_letter_code
_entity_poly.pdbx_strand_id
1 'polypeptide(L)'
;MRVHFSKIGFILAVAGGAVGLGNAWKFPTLTAQNGGFAFVLLYLAFTLTIGLSVFFAEIALGRLSRADLASAYENLALSHKKQWKNAGVFMLGGVFVLSFYLMIMGWVLKYMVFSLFALPQSVQSAGESFTALVSDEFALSLGFYLASFFLTLFVVSKGLIKGIERLNLIIMPTLFIMLVLLLGFCMSFEKGFSSAFAYLFEPNFAKFTLKSVLEALGLSLFTLCLGVGCIVTYAASLNSRTNFVQSTLFIVLINIVISLMMSLIVLTFIFEFNADPQTQGAGLVFVSLMSLFANFGGLGNFLAFYFFLALFFAGITSAVSMIEPLVFYLTTRHGFSRLKALCFIGVFVLFLGVLCLLSLNANFAQGLNFGGKSFFELLDFFASNIILPLGVFVSAIFVGFFVDTKRLYKLFSRFMSKKAFKVWLFSLRFICPLLILAVAVYQVF
;
A
#
# COMPACT_ATOMS: atom_id res chain seq x y z
N MET A 1 -20.77 18.33 15.41
CA MET A 1 -19.33 18.51 15.67
C MET A 1 -18.54 17.85 14.55
N ARG A 2 -17.63 18.59 13.89
CA ARG A 2 -16.68 17.94 12.96
C ARG A 2 -15.74 17.06 13.78
N VAL A 3 -15.72 15.78 13.48
CA VAL A 3 -14.85 14.81 14.15
C VAL A 3 -13.44 14.97 13.57
N HIS A 4 -12.44 15.18 14.43
CA HIS A 4 -11.04 15.40 14.03
C HIS A 4 -10.15 14.28 14.59
N PHE A 5 -9.18 13.85 13.79
CA PHE A 5 -8.08 12.99 14.26
C PHE A 5 -7.29 13.64 15.39
N SER A 6 -6.82 12.85 16.34
CA SER A 6 -5.67 13.21 17.16
C SER A 6 -4.41 13.31 16.29
N LYS A 7 -3.35 14.02 16.75
CA LYS A 7 -2.08 14.11 15.97
C LYS A 7 -1.48 12.73 15.74
N ILE A 8 -1.41 11.91 16.77
CA ILE A 8 -0.84 10.54 16.69
C ILE A 8 -1.78 9.65 15.87
N GLY A 9 -3.10 9.73 16.07
CA GLY A 9 -4.08 8.97 15.32
C GLY A 9 -4.01 9.25 13.81
N PHE A 10 -3.83 10.51 13.41
CA PHE A 10 -3.59 10.86 12.01
C PHE A 10 -2.31 10.22 11.46
N ILE A 11 -1.18 10.37 12.19
CA ILE A 11 0.09 9.79 11.74
C ILE A 11 -0.04 8.28 11.55
N LEU A 12 -0.58 7.57 12.55
CA LEU A 12 -0.71 6.12 12.49
C LEU A 12 -1.77 5.63 11.49
N ALA A 13 -2.88 6.36 11.32
CA ALA A 13 -3.89 6.00 10.33
C ALA A 13 -3.35 6.15 8.89
N VAL A 14 -2.63 7.24 8.60
CA VAL A 14 -2.04 7.44 7.27
C VAL A 14 -0.84 6.50 7.04
N ALA A 15 0.00 6.28 8.06
CA ALA A 15 1.08 5.30 8.00
C ALA A 15 0.53 3.88 7.79
N GLY A 16 -0.57 3.50 8.47
CA GLY A 16 -1.23 2.21 8.26
C GLY A 16 -1.85 2.06 6.87
N GLY A 17 -2.30 3.16 6.27
CA GLY A 17 -2.70 3.17 4.85
C GLY A 17 -1.53 2.94 3.89
N ALA A 18 -0.37 3.48 4.23
CA ALA A 18 0.86 3.36 3.45
C ALA A 18 1.57 2.00 3.66
N VAL A 19 1.68 1.55 4.90
CA VAL A 19 2.30 0.26 5.26
C VAL A 19 1.33 -0.87 4.98
N GLY A 20 1.55 -1.63 3.91
CA GLY A 20 0.68 -2.72 3.50
C GLY A 20 1.44 -3.95 3.04
N LEU A 21 0.72 -4.87 2.41
CA LEU A 21 1.29 -6.09 1.84
C LEU A 21 2.38 -5.79 0.80
N GLY A 22 2.32 -4.63 0.11
CA GLY A 22 3.35 -4.19 -0.82
C GLY A 22 4.74 -4.02 -0.19
N ASN A 23 4.81 -3.59 1.08
CA ASN A 23 6.06 -3.48 1.83
C ASN A 23 6.62 -4.86 2.21
N ALA A 24 5.72 -5.85 2.36
CA ALA A 24 6.08 -7.18 2.83
C ALA A 24 6.66 -8.09 1.74
N TRP A 25 6.16 -7.98 0.50
CA TRP A 25 6.69 -8.82 -0.59
C TRP A 25 7.14 -8.02 -1.81
N LYS A 26 6.38 -7.00 -2.24
CA LYS A 26 6.72 -6.26 -3.48
C LYS A 26 8.05 -5.52 -3.34
N PHE A 27 8.30 -4.91 -2.17
CA PHE A 27 9.57 -4.23 -1.90
C PHE A 27 10.75 -5.23 -1.81
N PRO A 28 10.72 -6.32 -1.00
CA PRO A 28 11.80 -7.31 -0.99
C PRO A 28 12.05 -7.93 -2.36
N THR A 29 11.00 -8.33 -3.08
CA THR A 29 11.09 -8.95 -4.40
C THR A 29 11.75 -8.02 -5.43
N LEU A 30 11.26 -6.77 -5.56
CA LEU A 30 11.84 -5.81 -6.49
C LEU A 30 13.29 -5.44 -6.10
N THR A 31 13.58 -5.37 -4.81
CA THR A 31 14.94 -5.15 -4.32
C THR A 31 15.86 -6.29 -4.73
N ALA A 32 15.41 -7.54 -4.62
CA ALA A 32 16.17 -8.71 -5.03
C ALA A 32 16.42 -8.76 -6.55
N GLN A 33 15.40 -8.43 -7.33
CA GLN A 33 15.49 -8.44 -8.81
C GLN A 33 16.37 -7.31 -9.37
N ASN A 34 16.44 -6.18 -8.67
CA ASN A 34 17.12 -4.97 -9.15
C ASN A 34 18.48 -4.69 -8.47
N GLY A 35 19.10 -5.70 -7.85
CA GLY A 35 20.48 -5.60 -7.36
C GLY A 35 20.65 -5.02 -5.97
N GLY A 36 19.62 -5.10 -5.11
CA GLY A 36 19.76 -4.78 -3.68
C GLY A 36 19.97 -3.30 -3.42
N PHE A 37 21.17 -2.93 -3.00
CA PHE A 37 21.53 -1.57 -2.58
C PHE A 37 21.12 -0.47 -3.56
N ALA A 38 21.42 -0.63 -4.85
CA ALA A 38 21.12 0.40 -5.85
C ALA A 38 19.62 0.70 -5.92
N PHE A 39 18.78 -0.34 -5.86
CA PHE A 39 17.33 -0.20 -5.85
C PHE A 39 16.83 0.45 -4.56
N VAL A 40 17.35 0.06 -3.41
CA VAL A 40 17.02 0.69 -2.11
C VAL A 40 17.36 2.17 -2.13
N LEU A 41 18.53 2.55 -2.63
CA LEU A 41 18.95 3.94 -2.74
C LEU A 41 17.99 4.76 -3.64
N LEU A 42 17.61 4.22 -4.80
CA LEU A 42 16.63 4.84 -5.70
C LEU A 42 15.27 5.00 -5.03
N TYR A 43 14.79 3.94 -4.38
CA TYR A 43 13.51 3.97 -3.66
C TYR A 43 13.51 5.06 -2.57
N LEU A 44 14.57 5.15 -1.78
CA LEU A 44 14.72 6.19 -0.76
C LEU A 44 14.75 7.60 -1.38
N ALA A 45 15.54 7.77 -2.44
CA ALA A 45 15.63 9.04 -3.15
C ALA A 45 14.26 9.48 -3.70
N PHE A 46 13.54 8.59 -4.38
CA PHE A 46 12.22 8.91 -4.93
C PHE A 46 11.15 9.11 -3.85
N THR A 47 11.17 8.30 -2.80
CA THR A 47 10.23 8.44 -1.66
C THR A 47 10.41 9.80 -0.98
N LEU A 48 11.66 10.23 -0.73
CA LEU A 48 11.96 11.48 -0.03
C LEU A 48 11.87 12.73 -0.94
N THR A 49 11.86 12.57 -2.26
CA THR A 49 11.75 13.70 -3.20
C THR A 49 10.37 13.75 -3.85
N ILE A 50 10.08 12.81 -4.76
CA ILE A 50 8.85 12.80 -5.56
C ILE A 50 7.64 12.39 -4.71
N GLY A 51 7.76 11.27 -4.00
CA GLY A 51 6.71 10.76 -3.12
C GLY A 51 6.32 11.79 -2.07
N LEU A 52 7.28 12.35 -1.35
CA LEU A 52 7.06 13.40 -0.35
C LEU A 52 6.43 14.67 -0.95
N SER A 53 6.85 15.06 -2.16
CA SER A 53 6.31 16.24 -2.84
C SER A 53 4.82 16.09 -3.15
N VAL A 54 4.42 14.93 -3.70
CA VAL A 54 3.01 14.65 -4.00
C VAL A 54 2.20 14.42 -2.71
N PHE A 55 2.81 13.79 -1.70
CA PHE A 55 2.18 13.62 -0.39
C PHE A 55 1.78 14.97 0.22
N PHE A 56 2.67 15.96 0.20
CA PHE A 56 2.35 17.32 0.63
C PHE A 56 1.23 17.94 -0.21
N ALA A 57 1.17 17.68 -1.52
CA ALA A 57 0.11 18.16 -2.38
C ALA A 57 -1.25 17.58 -1.98
N GLU A 58 -1.35 16.28 -1.74
CA GLU A 58 -2.60 15.63 -1.31
C GLU A 58 -3.03 16.08 0.08
N ILE A 59 -2.10 16.24 1.03
CA ILE A 59 -2.44 16.85 2.33
C ILE A 59 -2.98 18.28 2.16
N ALA A 60 -2.36 19.08 1.28
CA ALA A 60 -2.83 20.43 1.04
C ALA A 60 -4.25 20.46 0.46
N LEU A 61 -4.58 19.54 -0.46
CA LEU A 61 -5.95 19.36 -0.97
C LEU A 61 -6.96 19.11 0.15
N GLY A 62 -6.71 18.12 0.99
CA GLY A 62 -7.60 17.78 2.10
C GLY A 62 -7.72 18.91 3.13
N ARG A 63 -6.62 19.53 3.49
CA ARG A 63 -6.56 20.63 4.48
C ARG A 63 -7.28 21.89 4.04
N LEU A 64 -7.09 22.30 2.78
CA LEU A 64 -7.68 23.52 2.23
C LEU A 64 -9.16 23.34 1.93
N SER A 65 -9.55 22.18 1.40
CA SER A 65 -10.95 21.91 1.00
C SER A 65 -11.83 21.51 2.16
N ARG A 66 -11.29 20.74 3.13
CA ARG A 66 -12.09 20.11 4.19
C ARG A 66 -13.25 19.27 3.66
N ALA A 67 -13.10 18.67 2.48
CA ALA A 67 -14.12 17.97 1.74
C ALA A 67 -13.55 16.68 1.14
N ASP A 68 -14.42 15.86 0.54
CA ASP A 68 -14.02 14.70 -0.25
C ASP A 68 -13.18 15.11 -1.48
N LEU A 69 -12.54 14.14 -2.12
CA LEU A 69 -11.59 14.39 -3.22
C LEU A 69 -12.22 15.14 -4.39
N ALA A 70 -13.43 14.74 -4.83
CA ALA A 70 -14.10 15.39 -5.96
C ALA A 70 -14.47 16.84 -5.64
N SER A 71 -15.00 17.07 -4.43
CA SER A 71 -15.31 18.41 -3.93
C SER A 71 -14.03 19.23 -3.67
N ALA A 72 -12.90 18.59 -3.29
CA ALA A 72 -11.62 19.25 -3.13
C ALA A 72 -11.12 19.83 -4.45
N TYR A 73 -11.16 19.05 -5.52
CA TYR A 73 -10.81 19.54 -6.85
C TYR A 73 -11.76 20.67 -7.32
N GLU A 74 -13.07 20.49 -7.17
CA GLU A 74 -14.08 21.50 -7.57
C GLU A 74 -13.88 22.84 -6.82
N ASN A 75 -13.69 22.78 -5.50
CA ASN A 75 -13.66 23.97 -4.63
C ASN A 75 -12.34 24.75 -4.72
N LEU A 76 -11.22 24.09 -5.00
CA LEU A 76 -9.90 24.71 -5.00
C LEU A 76 -9.44 25.13 -6.39
N ALA A 77 -10.08 24.70 -7.46
CA ALA A 77 -9.74 25.07 -8.82
C ALA A 77 -9.96 26.57 -9.07
N LEU A 78 -8.94 27.23 -9.62
CA LEU A 78 -9.01 28.63 -10.07
C LEU A 78 -9.92 28.79 -11.30
N SER A 79 -9.92 27.77 -12.18
CA SER A 79 -10.71 27.73 -13.40
C SER A 79 -11.22 26.31 -13.66
N HIS A 80 -12.18 26.14 -14.56
CA HIS A 80 -12.71 24.82 -15.00
C HIS A 80 -13.18 23.91 -13.84
N LYS A 81 -13.81 24.50 -12.82
CA LYS A 81 -14.22 23.81 -11.57
C LYS A 81 -15.02 22.54 -11.82
N LYS A 82 -16.01 22.59 -12.75
CA LYS A 82 -16.86 21.45 -13.09
C LYS A 82 -16.08 20.29 -13.72
N GLN A 83 -15.09 20.60 -14.57
CA GLN A 83 -14.22 19.58 -15.20
C GLN A 83 -13.30 18.94 -14.16
N TRP A 84 -12.67 19.76 -13.29
CA TRP A 84 -11.81 19.25 -12.23
C TRP A 84 -12.49 18.35 -11.23
N LYS A 85 -13.78 18.55 -10.99
CA LYS A 85 -14.59 17.63 -10.19
C LYS A 85 -14.49 16.17 -10.64
N ASN A 86 -14.39 15.94 -11.97
CA ASN A 86 -14.32 14.60 -12.54
C ASN A 86 -13.02 13.88 -12.16
N ALA A 87 -11.97 14.59 -11.76
CA ALA A 87 -10.75 13.99 -11.21
C ALA A 87 -11.00 13.21 -9.90
N GLY A 88 -12.16 13.41 -9.26
CA GLY A 88 -12.62 12.56 -8.16
C GLY A 88 -12.75 11.06 -8.53
N VAL A 89 -12.84 10.72 -9.82
CA VAL A 89 -12.91 9.33 -10.29
C VAL A 89 -11.72 8.48 -9.82
N PHE A 90 -10.56 9.07 -9.57
CA PHE A 90 -9.38 8.34 -9.09
C PHE A 90 -9.58 7.70 -7.70
N MET A 91 -10.62 8.08 -6.94
CA MET A 91 -11.00 7.33 -5.72
C MET A 91 -11.38 5.88 -6.01
N LEU A 92 -11.85 5.57 -7.22
CA LEU A 92 -12.16 4.20 -7.64
C LEU A 92 -10.90 3.31 -7.69
N GLY A 93 -9.72 3.90 -7.91
CA GLY A 93 -8.45 3.17 -7.84
C GLY A 93 -8.26 2.42 -6.53
N GLY A 94 -8.59 3.05 -5.40
CA GLY A 94 -8.57 2.39 -4.09
C GLY A 94 -9.55 1.22 -3.99
N VAL A 95 -10.72 1.32 -4.62
CA VAL A 95 -11.74 0.26 -4.64
C VAL A 95 -11.32 -0.91 -5.54
N PHE A 96 -10.74 -0.62 -6.71
CA PHE A 96 -10.19 -1.66 -7.60
C PHE A 96 -9.06 -2.43 -6.91
N VAL A 97 -8.10 -1.72 -6.31
CA VAL A 97 -7.04 -2.38 -5.53
C VAL A 97 -7.62 -3.20 -4.39
N LEU A 98 -8.57 -2.65 -3.63
CA LEU A 98 -9.19 -3.34 -2.49
C LEU A 98 -9.82 -4.68 -2.90
N SER A 99 -10.41 -4.75 -4.10
CA SER A 99 -11.12 -5.96 -4.56
C SER A 99 -10.21 -7.19 -4.62
N PHE A 100 -9.01 -7.06 -5.19
CA PHE A 100 -8.03 -8.17 -5.20
C PHE A 100 -7.15 -8.20 -3.93
N TYR A 101 -6.94 -7.07 -3.28
CA TYR A 101 -6.16 -6.99 -2.05
C TYR A 101 -6.78 -7.82 -0.91
N LEU A 102 -8.11 -7.84 -0.81
CA LEU A 102 -8.83 -8.66 0.17
C LEU A 102 -8.70 -10.16 -0.13
N MET A 103 -8.54 -10.56 -1.39
CA MET A 103 -8.23 -11.93 -1.78
C MET A 103 -6.86 -12.36 -1.23
N ILE A 104 -5.85 -11.53 -1.46
CA ILE A 104 -4.50 -11.79 -0.96
C ILE A 104 -4.47 -11.76 0.58
N MET A 105 -5.21 -10.83 1.20
CA MET A 105 -5.37 -10.79 2.66
C MET A 105 -6.09 -12.05 3.18
N GLY A 106 -7.00 -12.62 2.41
CA GLY A 106 -7.61 -13.93 2.68
C GLY A 106 -6.58 -15.05 2.70
N TRP A 107 -5.64 -15.08 1.74
CA TRP A 107 -4.53 -16.04 1.76
C TRP A 107 -3.65 -15.86 3.00
N VAL A 108 -3.34 -14.62 3.38
CA VAL A 108 -2.60 -14.34 4.63
C VAL A 108 -3.33 -14.91 5.85
N LEU A 109 -4.66 -14.72 5.94
CA LEU A 109 -5.47 -15.29 7.02
C LEU A 109 -5.45 -16.82 7.03
N LYS A 110 -5.58 -17.46 5.85
CA LYS A 110 -5.51 -18.92 5.74
C LYS A 110 -4.15 -19.41 6.24
N TYR A 111 -3.07 -18.84 5.76
CA TYR A 111 -1.73 -19.24 6.18
C TYR A 111 -1.45 -18.96 7.65
N MET A 112 -1.97 -17.87 8.20
CA MET A 112 -1.91 -17.58 9.64
C MET A 112 -2.57 -18.68 10.47
N VAL A 113 -3.76 -19.12 10.09
CA VAL A 113 -4.50 -20.17 10.83
C VAL A 113 -3.84 -21.55 10.64
N PHE A 114 -3.50 -21.91 9.40
CA PHE A 114 -2.97 -23.23 9.08
C PHE A 114 -1.54 -23.44 9.57
N SER A 115 -0.75 -22.38 9.69
CA SER A 115 0.60 -22.48 10.27
C SER A 115 0.63 -23.01 11.70
N LEU A 116 -0.47 -22.89 12.46
CA LEU A 116 -0.57 -23.45 13.81
C LEU A 116 -0.66 -25.00 13.84
N PHE A 117 -1.01 -25.63 12.72
CA PHE A 117 -1.22 -27.06 12.64
C PHE A 117 -0.06 -27.77 11.95
N ALA A 118 0.27 -27.39 10.73
CA ALA A 118 1.32 -28.04 9.95
C ALA A 118 1.98 -27.05 8.97
N LEU A 119 3.30 -27.20 8.79
CA LEU A 119 4.06 -26.46 7.78
C LEU A 119 4.50 -27.42 6.67
N PRO A 120 4.50 -26.97 5.40
CA PRO A 120 5.02 -27.74 4.28
C PRO A 120 6.53 -27.95 4.44
N GLN A 121 7.00 -29.19 4.35
CA GLN A 121 8.39 -29.58 4.65
C GLN A 121 9.37 -29.27 3.50
N SER A 122 8.88 -28.85 2.33
CA SER A 122 9.71 -28.52 1.17
C SER A 122 9.11 -27.37 0.36
N VAL A 123 9.94 -26.72 -0.45
CA VAL A 123 9.48 -25.68 -1.38
C VAL A 123 8.45 -26.24 -2.37
N GLN A 124 8.62 -27.50 -2.80
CA GLN A 124 7.68 -28.16 -3.70
C GLN A 124 6.31 -28.33 -3.03
N SER A 125 6.25 -28.92 -1.80
CA SER A 125 4.98 -29.08 -1.09
C SER A 125 4.32 -27.76 -0.71
N ALA A 126 5.11 -26.71 -0.44
CA ALA A 126 4.60 -25.36 -0.23
C ALA A 126 4.00 -24.79 -1.52
N GLY A 127 4.66 -25.01 -2.66
CA GLY A 127 4.17 -24.60 -3.99
C GLY A 127 2.87 -25.31 -4.36
N GLU A 128 2.80 -26.63 -4.17
CA GLU A 128 1.60 -27.43 -4.41
C GLU A 128 0.44 -26.94 -3.51
N SER A 129 0.68 -26.71 -2.21
CA SER A 129 -0.31 -26.18 -1.28
C SER A 129 -0.80 -24.78 -1.65
N PHE A 130 0.08 -23.92 -2.15
CA PHE A 130 -0.29 -22.58 -2.61
C PHE A 130 -1.09 -22.64 -3.92
N THR A 131 -0.65 -23.46 -4.86
CA THR A 131 -1.37 -23.69 -6.11
C THR A 131 -2.75 -24.26 -5.87
N ALA A 132 -2.87 -25.29 -5.01
CA ALA A 132 -4.17 -25.85 -4.63
C ALA A 132 -5.11 -24.81 -4.04
N LEU A 133 -4.61 -23.96 -3.12
CA LEU A 133 -5.41 -22.87 -2.55
C LEU A 133 -5.93 -21.89 -3.62
N VAL A 134 -5.09 -21.55 -4.58
CA VAL A 134 -5.40 -20.54 -5.60
C VAL A 134 -6.29 -21.13 -6.70
N SER A 135 -5.99 -22.37 -7.15
CA SER A 135 -6.60 -22.96 -8.35
C SER A 135 -7.71 -23.96 -8.05
N ASP A 136 -7.63 -24.71 -6.96
CA ASP A 136 -8.52 -25.87 -6.75
C ASP A 136 -9.50 -25.66 -5.59
N GLU A 137 -9.06 -25.03 -4.49
CA GLU A 137 -9.83 -24.88 -3.26
C GLU A 137 -10.66 -23.57 -3.27
N PHE A 138 -11.50 -23.36 -4.29
CA PHE A 138 -12.29 -22.14 -4.44
C PHE A 138 -13.12 -21.78 -3.19
N ALA A 139 -13.82 -22.76 -2.60
CA ALA A 139 -14.68 -22.53 -1.43
C ALA A 139 -13.86 -22.06 -0.21
N LEU A 140 -12.66 -22.61 -0.02
CA LEU A 140 -11.76 -22.21 1.05
C LEU A 140 -11.22 -20.79 0.82
N SER A 141 -10.74 -20.49 -0.39
CA SER A 141 -10.27 -19.17 -0.77
C SER A 141 -11.38 -18.12 -0.65
N LEU A 142 -12.60 -18.44 -1.08
CA LEU A 142 -13.76 -17.58 -0.93
C LEU A 142 -14.11 -17.33 0.55
N GLY A 143 -14.05 -18.35 1.38
CA GLY A 143 -14.31 -18.25 2.83
C GLY A 143 -13.36 -17.25 3.50
N PHE A 144 -12.06 -17.36 3.26
CA PHE A 144 -11.06 -16.42 3.81
C PHE A 144 -11.13 -15.04 3.19
N TYR A 145 -11.47 -14.93 1.89
CA TYR A 145 -11.78 -13.66 1.25
C TYR A 145 -12.95 -12.96 1.95
N LEU A 146 -14.06 -13.66 2.16
CA LEU A 146 -15.24 -13.11 2.85
C LEU A 146 -14.92 -12.71 4.29
N ALA A 147 -14.10 -13.48 5.01
CA ALA A 147 -13.65 -13.10 6.35
C ALA A 147 -12.87 -11.77 6.33
N SER A 148 -11.92 -11.60 5.42
CA SER A 148 -11.19 -10.35 5.22
C SER A 148 -12.10 -9.19 4.83
N PHE A 149 -13.05 -9.44 3.94
CA PHE A 149 -14.04 -8.48 3.46
C PHE A 149 -14.94 -7.97 4.59
N PHE A 150 -15.59 -8.87 5.32
CA PHE A 150 -16.50 -8.47 6.39
C PHE A 150 -15.76 -7.78 7.55
N LEU A 151 -14.55 -8.23 7.88
CA LEU A 151 -13.74 -7.59 8.91
C LEU A 151 -13.38 -6.15 8.51
N THR A 152 -12.99 -5.93 7.26
CA THR A 152 -12.70 -4.59 6.73
C THR A 152 -13.94 -3.69 6.80
N LEU A 153 -15.10 -4.17 6.31
CA LEU A 153 -16.34 -3.41 6.36
C LEU A 153 -16.79 -3.13 7.80
N PHE A 154 -16.64 -4.10 8.70
CA PHE A 154 -16.95 -3.92 10.12
C PHE A 154 -16.14 -2.79 10.74
N VAL A 155 -14.84 -2.75 10.54
CA VAL A 155 -13.99 -1.67 11.05
C VAL A 155 -14.42 -0.32 10.49
N VAL A 156 -14.58 -0.23 9.17
CA VAL A 156 -14.96 1.01 8.48
C VAL A 156 -16.35 1.46 8.89
N SER A 157 -17.28 0.55 9.19
CA SER A 157 -18.64 0.88 9.65
C SER A 157 -18.67 1.70 10.95
N LYS A 158 -17.67 1.50 11.83
CA LYS A 158 -17.53 2.24 13.09
C LYS A 158 -17.12 3.71 12.90
N GLY A 159 -16.75 4.10 11.67
CA GLY A 159 -16.38 5.47 11.32
C GLY A 159 -14.89 5.76 11.48
N LEU A 160 -14.55 7.01 11.13
CA LEU A 160 -13.16 7.44 11.03
C LEU A 160 -12.40 7.33 12.37
N ILE A 161 -13.00 7.80 13.47
CA ILE A 161 -12.33 7.85 14.79
C ILE A 161 -12.47 6.53 15.53
N LYS A 162 -13.72 6.03 15.69
CA LYS A 162 -13.98 4.83 16.49
C LYS A 162 -13.58 3.52 15.76
N GLY A 163 -13.48 3.56 14.44
CA GLY A 163 -13.05 2.45 13.61
C GLY A 163 -11.58 2.60 13.21
N ILE A 164 -11.31 3.43 12.21
CA ILE A 164 -10.01 3.52 11.54
C ILE A 164 -8.91 4.04 12.47
N GLU A 165 -9.12 5.17 13.16
CA GLU A 165 -8.11 5.73 14.08
C GLU A 165 -7.81 4.75 15.21
N ARG A 166 -8.85 4.21 15.87
CA ARG A 166 -8.66 3.28 16.99
C ARG A 166 -7.95 2.00 16.56
N LEU A 167 -8.29 1.46 15.40
CA LEU A 167 -7.61 0.29 14.84
C LEU A 167 -6.10 0.58 14.69
N ASN A 168 -5.76 1.70 14.03
CA ASN A 168 -4.37 2.04 13.74
C ASN A 168 -3.57 2.41 15.01
N LEU A 169 -4.21 3.02 16.01
CA LEU A 169 -3.58 3.31 17.31
C LEU A 169 -3.13 2.03 18.05
N ILE A 170 -3.79 0.90 17.82
CA ILE A 170 -3.45 -0.38 18.43
C ILE A 170 -2.53 -1.18 17.49
N ILE A 171 -2.95 -1.37 16.24
CA ILE A 171 -2.27 -2.28 15.32
C ILE A 171 -0.91 -1.78 14.87
N MET A 172 -0.75 -0.49 14.57
CA MET A 172 0.53 0.02 14.05
C MET A 172 1.69 -0.10 15.05
N PRO A 173 1.54 0.29 16.34
CA PRO A 173 2.59 0.04 17.32
C PRO A 173 2.84 -1.45 17.55
N THR A 174 1.78 -2.28 17.60
CA THR A 174 1.91 -3.73 17.74
C THR A 174 2.68 -4.34 16.57
N LEU A 175 2.34 -3.97 15.33
CA LEU A 175 3.06 -4.39 14.14
C LEU A 175 4.55 -4.01 14.23
N PHE A 176 4.85 -2.78 14.62
CA PHE A 176 6.23 -2.33 14.76
C PHE A 176 7.01 -3.17 15.79
N ILE A 177 6.42 -3.43 16.97
CA ILE A 177 7.01 -4.30 17.99
C ILE A 177 7.21 -5.72 17.44
N MET A 178 6.23 -6.26 16.74
CA MET A 178 6.33 -7.59 16.12
C MET A 178 7.51 -7.68 15.14
N LEU A 179 7.67 -6.67 14.29
CA LEU A 179 8.79 -6.61 13.34
C LEU A 179 10.13 -6.46 14.03
N VAL A 180 10.22 -5.67 15.11
CA VAL A 180 11.46 -5.56 15.92
C VAL A 180 11.84 -6.91 16.53
N LEU A 181 10.87 -7.66 17.08
CA LEU A 181 11.12 -8.98 17.65
C LEU A 181 11.54 -10.00 16.59
N LEU A 182 10.88 -10.00 15.42
CA LEU A 182 11.28 -10.86 14.29
C LEU A 182 12.68 -10.52 13.79
N LEU A 183 12.98 -9.22 13.67
CA LEU A 183 14.32 -8.78 13.25
C LEU A 183 15.37 -9.18 14.28
N GLY A 184 15.09 -9.04 15.58
CA GLY A 184 15.96 -9.52 16.66
C GLY A 184 16.22 -11.03 16.56
N PHE A 185 15.18 -11.83 16.22
CA PHE A 185 15.36 -13.26 15.97
C PHE A 185 16.21 -13.51 14.70
N CYS A 186 16.00 -12.75 13.62
CA CYS A 186 16.82 -12.84 12.41
C CYS A 186 18.32 -12.57 12.67
N MET A 187 18.65 -11.69 13.62
CA MET A 187 20.06 -11.40 13.98
C MET A 187 20.79 -12.62 14.60
N SER A 188 20.09 -13.66 15.05
CA SER A 188 20.71 -14.92 15.49
C SER A 188 21.25 -15.77 14.33
N PHE A 189 20.89 -15.47 13.08
CA PHE A 189 21.37 -16.12 11.86
C PHE A 189 22.52 -15.31 11.28
N GLU A 190 23.74 -15.50 11.80
CA GLU A 190 24.90 -14.69 11.42
C GLU A 190 25.13 -14.62 9.90
N LYS A 191 25.07 -15.78 9.21
CA LYS A 191 25.27 -15.86 7.76
C LYS A 191 24.14 -15.21 6.99
N GLY A 192 22.90 -15.57 7.27
CA GLY A 192 21.74 -15.05 6.57
C GLY A 192 21.55 -13.56 6.80
N PHE A 193 21.68 -13.10 8.05
CA PHE A 193 21.50 -11.70 8.40
C PHE A 193 22.63 -10.81 7.82
N SER A 194 23.90 -11.22 7.93
CA SER A 194 25.00 -10.46 7.35
C SER A 194 24.89 -10.36 5.82
N SER A 195 24.52 -11.46 5.15
CA SER A 195 24.28 -11.46 3.71
C SER A 195 23.11 -10.56 3.31
N ALA A 196 22.00 -10.58 4.05
CA ALA A 196 20.86 -9.70 3.81
C ALA A 196 21.19 -8.24 4.05
N PHE A 197 21.94 -7.95 5.11
CA PHE A 197 22.41 -6.61 5.43
C PHE A 197 23.35 -6.07 4.34
N ALA A 198 24.37 -6.85 3.97
CA ALA A 198 25.29 -6.51 2.89
C ALA A 198 24.54 -6.26 1.57
N TYR A 199 23.59 -7.13 1.23
CA TYR A 199 22.79 -7.01 0.01
C TYR A 199 21.98 -5.70 -0.06
N LEU A 200 21.44 -5.24 1.08
CA LEU A 200 20.62 -4.04 1.15
C LEU A 200 21.42 -2.75 1.31
N PHE A 201 22.60 -2.80 1.97
CA PHE A 201 23.31 -1.60 2.42
C PHE A 201 24.73 -1.45 1.89
N GLU A 202 25.35 -2.51 1.36
CA GLU A 202 26.67 -2.37 0.74
C GLU A 202 26.55 -1.89 -0.71
N PRO A 203 27.32 -0.85 -1.09
CA PRO A 203 27.24 -0.26 -2.42
C PRO A 203 27.49 -1.28 -3.55
N ASN A 204 26.44 -1.57 -4.32
CA ASN A 204 26.50 -2.42 -5.50
C ASN A 204 25.59 -1.84 -6.59
N PHE A 205 26.18 -1.51 -7.74
CA PHE A 205 25.50 -0.93 -8.90
C PHE A 205 25.53 -1.85 -10.13
N ALA A 206 25.94 -3.09 -9.99
CA ALA A 206 26.12 -4.01 -11.13
C ALA A 206 24.81 -4.28 -11.91
N LYS A 207 23.66 -4.24 -11.22
CA LYS A 207 22.32 -4.43 -11.80
C LYS A 207 21.55 -3.13 -11.99
N PHE A 208 22.21 -1.98 -11.96
CA PHE A 208 21.57 -0.68 -12.16
C PHE A 208 21.10 -0.53 -13.61
N THR A 209 19.81 -0.35 -13.83
CA THR A 209 19.19 -0.22 -15.15
C THR A 209 18.11 0.87 -15.13
N LEU A 210 17.70 1.34 -16.31
CA LEU A 210 16.56 2.24 -16.44
C LEU A 210 15.28 1.59 -15.86
N LYS A 211 15.12 0.28 -16.03
CA LYS A 211 14.04 -0.50 -15.42
C LYS A 211 14.04 -0.34 -13.91
N SER A 212 15.18 -0.51 -13.24
CA SER A 212 15.31 -0.35 -11.79
C SER A 212 14.88 1.05 -11.32
N VAL A 213 15.22 2.09 -12.09
CA VAL A 213 14.83 3.48 -11.80
C VAL A 213 13.31 3.65 -11.82
N LEU A 214 12.66 3.14 -12.88
CA LEU A 214 11.22 3.29 -13.07
C LEU A 214 10.41 2.44 -12.08
N GLU A 215 10.86 1.22 -11.80
CA GLU A 215 10.26 0.35 -10.79
C GLU A 215 10.40 0.92 -9.37
N ALA A 216 11.55 1.49 -9.02
CA ALA A 216 11.75 2.14 -7.72
C ALA A 216 10.86 3.36 -7.54
N LEU A 217 10.69 4.18 -8.58
CA LEU A 217 9.77 5.32 -8.55
C LEU A 217 8.32 4.84 -8.43
N GLY A 218 7.88 3.88 -9.26
CA GLY A 218 6.53 3.30 -9.17
C GLY A 218 6.23 2.73 -7.78
N LEU A 219 7.18 1.98 -7.22
CA LEU A 219 7.06 1.42 -5.87
C LEU A 219 6.98 2.50 -4.79
N SER A 220 7.74 3.59 -4.91
CA SER A 220 7.71 4.70 -3.96
C SER A 220 6.35 5.40 -3.90
N LEU A 221 5.66 5.55 -5.03
CA LEU A 221 4.32 6.12 -5.12
C LEU A 221 3.27 5.15 -4.57
N PHE A 222 3.40 3.86 -4.90
CA PHE A 222 2.51 2.80 -4.46
C PHE A 222 2.53 2.61 -2.94
N THR A 223 3.74 2.50 -2.33
CA THR A 223 3.88 2.28 -0.89
C THR A 223 3.45 3.48 -0.04
N LEU A 224 3.35 4.67 -0.60
CA LEU A 224 2.82 5.85 0.07
C LEU A 224 1.29 6.01 -0.09
N CYS A 225 0.61 5.08 -0.77
CA CYS A 225 -0.85 5.11 -1.01
C CYS A 225 -1.33 6.42 -1.68
N LEU A 226 -0.52 6.94 -2.64
CA LEU A 226 -0.81 8.17 -3.37
C LEU A 226 -1.80 7.94 -4.53
N GLY A 227 -2.50 8.98 -4.93
CA GLY A 227 -3.34 9.01 -6.15
C GLY A 227 -4.78 8.55 -5.96
N VAL A 228 -5.13 7.91 -4.85
CA VAL A 228 -6.47 7.34 -4.60
C VAL A 228 -7.32 8.13 -3.60
N GLY A 229 -6.81 9.26 -3.11
CA GLY A 229 -7.55 10.15 -2.23
C GLY A 229 -7.56 9.78 -0.74
N CYS A 230 -6.86 8.71 -0.33
CA CYS A 230 -6.75 8.32 1.09
C CYS A 230 -6.19 9.46 1.94
N ILE A 231 -5.05 10.03 1.51
CA ILE A 231 -4.37 11.12 2.21
C ILE A 231 -5.24 12.37 2.24
N VAL A 232 -5.89 12.72 1.12
CA VAL A 232 -6.83 13.86 1.03
C VAL A 232 -7.95 13.70 2.03
N THR A 233 -8.56 12.52 2.10
CA THR A 233 -9.69 12.19 3.00
C THR A 233 -9.29 12.33 4.46
N TYR A 234 -8.15 11.78 4.86
CA TYR A 234 -7.67 11.88 6.24
C TYR A 234 -7.24 13.31 6.59
N ALA A 235 -6.57 14.01 5.66
CA ALA A 235 -6.17 15.40 5.84
C ALA A 235 -7.36 16.38 5.95
N ALA A 236 -8.50 16.06 5.32
CA ALA A 236 -9.75 16.83 5.48
C ALA A 236 -10.25 16.87 6.93
N SER A 237 -9.99 15.79 7.69
CA SER A 237 -10.36 15.64 9.11
C SER A 237 -9.24 16.00 10.09
N LEU A 238 -8.11 16.52 9.61
CA LEU A 238 -6.98 16.89 10.45
C LEU A 238 -7.23 18.23 11.20
N ASN A 239 -6.84 18.30 12.49
CA ASN A 239 -6.97 19.50 13.28
C ASN A 239 -6.15 20.66 12.68
N SER A 240 -6.71 21.90 12.71
CA SER A 240 -6.07 23.09 12.13
C SER A 240 -4.72 23.46 12.77
N ARG A 241 -4.48 23.07 14.01
CA ARG A 241 -3.23 23.37 14.74
C ARG A 241 -2.12 22.36 14.49
N THR A 242 -2.41 21.21 13.87
CA THR A 242 -1.42 20.15 13.66
C THR A 242 -0.36 20.57 12.63
N ASN A 243 0.91 20.38 12.99
CA ASN A 243 2.03 20.53 12.07
C ASN A 243 2.03 19.32 11.10
N PHE A 244 1.35 19.47 9.98
CA PHE A 244 1.22 18.41 9.00
C PHE A 244 2.52 18.13 8.25
N VAL A 245 3.42 19.11 8.11
CA VAL A 245 4.74 18.89 7.49
C VAL A 245 5.55 17.90 8.32
N GLN A 246 5.64 18.13 9.64
CA GLN A 246 6.30 17.20 10.55
C GLN A 246 5.61 15.83 10.56
N SER A 247 4.27 15.80 10.59
CA SER A 247 3.52 14.55 10.56
C SER A 247 3.80 13.74 9.31
N THR A 248 3.86 14.39 8.13
CA THR A 248 4.20 13.73 6.86
C THR A 248 5.59 13.12 6.88
N LEU A 249 6.59 13.85 7.40
CA LEU A 249 7.94 13.32 7.50
C LEU A 249 7.99 12.06 8.38
N PHE A 250 7.27 12.06 9.50
CA PHE A 250 7.16 10.86 10.34
C PHE A 250 6.44 9.70 9.64
N ILE A 251 5.37 9.96 8.88
CA ILE A 251 4.66 8.93 8.12
C ILE A 251 5.58 8.29 7.09
N VAL A 252 6.28 9.11 6.30
CA VAL A 252 7.23 8.64 5.29
C VAL A 252 8.38 7.86 5.92
N LEU A 253 8.90 8.33 7.06
CA LEU A 253 9.96 7.62 7.80
C LEU A 253 9.48 6.26 8.31
N ILE A 254 8.28 6.18 8.91
CA ILE A 254 7.68 4.91 9.35
C ILE A 254 7.55 3.93 8.18
N ASN A 255 7.05 4.40 7.03
CA ASN A 255 6.92 3.57 5.83
C ASN A 255 8.29 3.03 5.37
N ILE A 256 9.31 3.86 5.29
CA ILE A 256 10.68 3.46 4.90
C ILE A 256 11.24 2.43 5.90
N VAL A 257 11.17 2.72 7.20
CA VAL A 257 11.72 1.83 8.24
C VAL A 257 11.05 0.46 8.19
N ILE A 258 9.73 0.41 8.09
CA ILE A 258 9.00 -0.86 8.01
C ILE A 258 9.35 -1.60 6.72
N SER A 259 9.46 -0.93 5.56
CA SER A 259 9.88 -1.57 4.31
C SER A 259 11.25 -2.23 4.42
N LEU A 260 12.22 -1.53 5.01
CA LEU A 260 13.57 -2.04 5.21
C LEU A 260 13.61 -3.20 6.23
N MET A 261 12.87 -3.09 7.35
CA MET A 261 12.76 -4.17 8.33
C MET A 261 12.16 -5.44 7.70
N MET A 262 11.06 -5.30 6.94
CA MET A 262 10.45 -6.43 6.23
C MET A 262 11.42 -7.07 5.25
N SER A 263 12.18 -6.27 4.49
CA SER A 263 13.17 -6.81 3.56
C SER A 263 14.32 -7.53 4.28
N LEU A 264 14.83 -6.97 5.38
CA LEU A 264 15.84 -7.65 6.18
C LEU A 264 15.35 -8.99 6.71
N ILE A 265 14.12 -9.05 7.25
CA ILE A 265 13.53 -10.28 7.76
C ILE A 265 13.40 -11.32 6.63
N VAL A 266 12.78 -10.94 5.51
CA VAL A 266 12.52 -11.85 4.38
C VAL A 266 13.84 -12.34 3.77
N LEU A 267 14.77 -11.43 3.48
CA LEU A 267 16.06 -11.79 2.85
C LEU A 267 16.96 -12.58 3.80
N THR A 268 16.91 -12.36 5.13
CA THR A 268 17.66 -13.15 6.09
C THR A 268 17.30 -14.63 5.98
N PHE A 269 16.02 -14.98 5.99
CA PHE A 269 15.59 -16.37 5.82
C PHE A 269 15.99 -16.93 4.45
N ILE A 270 15.83 -16.14 3.39
CA ILE A 270 16.20 -16.55 2.02
C ILE A 270 17.71 -16.91 1.94
N PHE A 271 18.57 -16.03 2.44
CA PHE A 271 20.03 -16.26 2.37
C PHE A 271 20.50 -17.32 3.35
N GLU A 272 19.88 -17.45 4.53
CA GLU A 272 20.26 -18.50 5.50
C GLU A 272 20.06 -19.90 4.91
N PHE A 273 18.95 -20.10 4.18
CA PHE A 273 18.60 -21.40 3.61
C PHE A 273 18.96 -21.54 2.12
N ASN A 274 19.74 -20.61 1.56
CA ASN A 274 20.16 -20.58 0.14
C ASN A 274 18.98 -20.69 -0.83
N ALA A 275 17.82 -20.10 -0.50
CA ALA A 275 16.66 -20.03 -1.40
C ALA A 275 16.90 -18.97 -2.49
N ASP A 276 16.13 -19.04 -3.58
CA ASP A 276 16.23 -18.06 -4.66
C ASP A 276 15.53 -16.74 -4.27
N PRO A 277 16.26 -15.62 -4.11
CA PRO A 277 15.68 -14.33 -3.80
C PRO A 277 14.89 -13.73 -4.97
N GLN A 278 15.02 -14.25 -6.18
CA GLN A 278 14.32 -13.76 -7.38
C GLN A 278 12.92 -14.38 -7.56
N THR A 279 12.49 -15.26 -6.67
CA THR A 279 11.11 -15.78 -6.67
C THR A 279 10.11 -14.63 -6.69
N GLN A 280 9.19 -14.65 -7.66
CA GLN A 280 8.34 -13.50 -7.93
C GLN A 280 7.08 -13.44 -7.06
N GLY A 281 6.65 -12.24 -6.74
CA GLY A 281 5.32 -11.94 -6.22
C GLY A 281 4.98 -12.62 -4.89
N ALA A 282 3.76 -13.12 -4.80
CA ALA A 282 3.24 -13.78 -3.61
C ALA A 282 3.99 -15.10 -3.28
N GLY A 283 4.59 -15.78 -4.29
CA GLY A 283 5.38 -16.99 -4.10
C GLY A 283 6.53 -16.83 -3.10
N LEU A 284 7.15 -15.66 -3.02
CA LEU A 284 8.21 -15.40 -2.05
C LEU A 284 7.74 -15.60 -0.60
N VAL A 285 6.55 -15.14 -0.28
CA VAL A 285 5.99 -15.19 1.08
C VAL A 285 5.26 -16.51 1.35
N PHE A 286 4.42 -16.96 0.42
CA PHE A 286 3.53 -18.11 0.65
C PHE A 286 4.18 -19.46 0.32
N VAL A 287 5.25 -19.47 -0.46
CA VAL A 287 5.98 -20.68 -0.82
C VAL A 287 7.34 -20.72 -0.13
N SER A 288 8.24 -19.78 -0.46
CA SER A 288 9.61 -19.83 0.05
C SER A 288 9.67 -19.70 1.57
N LEU A 289 9.08 -18.65 2.17
CA LEU A 289 9.15 -18.46 3.62
C LEU A 289 8.44 -19.56 4.41
N MET A 290 7.31 -20.08 3.91
CA MET A 290 6.58 -21.17 4.59
C MET A 290 7.42 -22.43 4.71
N SER A 291 8.10 -22.84 3.63
CA SER A 291 8.99 -24.01 3.65
C SER A 291 10.22 -23.77 4.55
N LEU A 292 10.73 -22.53 4.63
CA LEU A 292 11.88 -22.20 5.46
C LEU A 292 11.52 -22.27 6.96
N PHE A 293 10.35 -21.81 7.36
CA PHE A 293 9.89 -21.94 8.75
C PHE A 293 9.77 -23.40 9.20
N ALA A 294 9.45 -24.33 8.31
CA ALA A 294 9.35 -25.74 8.64
C ALA A 294 10.68 -26.33 9.20
N ASN A 295 11.83 -25.76 8.85
CA ASN A 295 13.12 -26.22 9.36
C ASN A 295 13.30 -26.02 10.89
N PHE A 296 12.45 -25.23 11.53
CA PHE A 296 12.49 -24.96 12.98
C PHE A 296 11.52 -25.84 13.80
N GLY A 297 10.87 -26.84 13.19
CA GLY A 297 9.92 -27.70 13.89
C GLY A 297 8.77 -26.90 14.53
N GLY A 298 8.41 -27.19 15.78
CA GLY A 298 7.33 -26.51 16.49
C GLY A 298 7.54 -24.99 16.66
N LEU A 299 8.78 -24.53 16.79
CA LEU A 299 9.09 -23.10 16.78
C LEU A 299 8.75 -22.48 15.43
N GLY A 300 8.93 -23.22 14.33
CA GLY A 300 8.58 -22.77 12.98
C GLY A 300 7.10 -22.47 12.81
N ASN A 301 6.23 -23.29 13.41
CA ASN A 301 4.79 -23.03 13.42
C ASN A 301 4.47 -21.69 14.09
N PHE A 302 5.07 -21.41 15.24
CA PHE A 302 4.90 -20.15 15.95
C PHE A 302 5.44 -18.97 15.13
N LEU A 303 6.64 -19.09 14.53
CA LEU A 303 7.24 -18.05 13.69
C LEU A 303 6.38 -17.76 12.45
N ALA A 304 5.89 -18.79 11.78
CA ALA A 304 5.00 -18.63 10.63
C ALA A 304 3.69 -17.92 11.04
N PHE A 305 3.04 -18.37 12.12
CA PHE A 305 1.85 -17.71 12.66
C PHE A 305 2.12 -16.24 12.95
N TYR A 306 3.21 -15.96 13.67
CA TYR A 306 3.59 -14.62 14.08
C TYR A 306 3.88 -13.70 12.88
N PHE A 307 4.59 -14.22 11.88
CA PHE A 307 4.88 -13.51 10.64
C PHE A 307 3.59 -13.19 9.85
N PHE A 308 2.71 -14.19 9.65
CA PHE A 308 1.44 -13.97 8.94
C PHE A 308 0.48 -13.06 9.73
N LEU A 309 0.50 -13.09 11.05
CA LEU A 309 -0.23 -12.14 11.89
C LEU A 309 0.27 -10.69 11.66
N ALA A 310 1.59 -10.50 11.57
CA ALA A 310 2.16 -9.19 11.25
C ALA A 310 1.74 -8.72 9.84
N LEU A 311 1.75 -9.63 8.85
CA LEU A 311 1.25 -9.34 7.50
C LEU A 311 -0.25 -8.99 7.50
N PHE A 312 -1.04 -9.71 8.28
CA PHE A 312 -2.46 -9.43 8.41
C PHE A 312 -2.71 -8.05 9.03
N PHE A 313 -1.94 -7.65 10.03
CA PHE A 313 -2.01 -6.32 10.63
C PHE A 313 -1.65 -5.22 9.62
N ALA A 314 -0.60 -5.40 8.84
CA ALA A 314 -0.27 -4.49 7.74
C ALA A 314 -1.38 -4.45 6.67
N GLY A 315 -1.96 -5.60 6.35
CA GLY A 315 -3.03 -5.73 5.36
C GLY A 315 -4.31 -5.00 5.76
N ILE A 316 -4.81 -5.22 6.97
CA ILE A 316 -6.09 -4.64 7.41
C ILE A 316 -6.03 -3.12 7.55
N THR A 317 -4.90 -2.54 8.00
CA THR A 317 -4.72 -1.08 8.11
C THR A 317 -4.76 -0.39 6.76
N SER A 318 -4.21 -1.02 5.72
CA SER A 318 -4.30 -0.53 4.34
C SER A 318 -5.69 -0.72 3.74
N ALA A 319 -6.31 -1.89 3.93
CA ALA A 319 -7.64 -2.19 3.40
C ALA A 319 -8.71 -1.18 3.86
N VAL A 320 -8.73 -0.85 5.16
CA VAL A 320 -9.69 0.15 5.69
C VAL A 320 -9.44 1.55 5.13
N SER A 321 -8.20 1.87 4.76
CA SER A 321 -7.83 3.16 4.19
C SER A 321 -8.26 3.30 2.73
N MET A 322 -8.23 2.22 1.94
CA MET A 322 -8.56 2.23 0.52
C MET A 322 -10.04 2.48 0.24
N ILE A 323 -10.94 2.03 1.10
CA ILE A 323 -12.40 2.19 0.92
C ILE A 323 -12.91 3.55 1.41
N GLU A 324 -12.25 4.17 2.40
CA GLU A 324 -12.72 5.37 3.09
C GLU A 324 -12.94 6.59 2.18
N PRO A 325 -12.12 6.88 1.15
CA PRO A 325 -12.33 8.02 0.26
C PRO A 325 -13.69 7.99 -0.43
N LEU A 326 -14.10 6.82 -0.93
CA LEU A 326 -15.40 6.68 -1.62
C LEU A 326 -16.56 6.69 -0.63
N VAL A 327 -16.41 6.11 0.57
CA VAL A 327 -17.39 6.22 1.65
C VAL A 327 -17.58 7.67 2.05
N PHE A 328 -16.49 8.42 2.21
CA PHE A 328 -16.54 9.84 2.55
C PHE A 328 -17.25 10.66 1.46
N TYR A 329 -16.95 10.40 0.19
CA TYR A 329 -17.61 11.03 -0.95
C TYR A 329 -19.12 10.77 -0.97
N LEU A 330 -19.56 9.50 -0.86
CA LEU A 330 -20.98 9.15 -0.88
C LEU A 330 -21.75 9.72 0.30
N THR A 331 -21.12 9.77 1.48
CA THR A 331 -21.78 10.31 2.68
C THR A 331 -21.88 11.82 2.65
N THR A 332 -20.83 12.53 2.20
CA THR A 332 -20.80 14.00 2.24
C THR A 332 -21.50 14.64 1.06
N ARG A 333 -21.42 14.05 -0.13
CA ARG A 333 -21.97 14.65 -1.35
C ARG A 333 -23.35 14.11 -1.72
N HIS A 334 -23.59 12.82 -1.50
CA HIS A 334 -24.86 12.18 -1.86
C HIS A 334 -25.77 11.90 -0.67
N GLY A 335 -25.35 12.28 0.55
CA GLY A 335 -26.18 12.13 1.75
C GLY A 335 -26.45 10.67 2.16
N PHE A 336 -25.68 9.70 1.66
CA PHE A 336 -25.83 8.31 2.07
C PHE A 336 -25.50 8.16 3.55
N SER A 337 -26.26 7.31 4.26
CA SER A 337 -25.76 6.84 5.55
C SER A 337 -24.49 6.02 5.33
N ARG A 338 -23.58 6.00 6.32
CA ARG A 338 -22.31 5.28 6.21
C ARG A 338 -22.52 3.80 5.87
N LEU A 339 -23.51 3.16 6.49
CA LEU A 339 -23.84 1.77 6.20
C LEU A 339 -24.32 1.58 4.76
N LYS A 340 -25.21 2.47 4.25
CA LYS A 340 -25.68 2.42 2.87
C LYS A 340 -24.51 2.59 1.87
N ALA A 341 -23.59 3.51 2.15
CA ALA A 341 -22.39 3.69 1.32
C ALA A 341 -21.51 2.44 1.31
N LEU A 342 -21.28 1.83 2.49
CA LEU A 342 -20.52 0.59 2.60
C LEU A 342 -21.17 -0.60 1.90
N CYS A 343 -22.49 -0.78 2.01
CA CYS A 343 -23.20 -1.82 1.27
C CYS A 343 -23.05 -1.61 -0.25
N PHE A 344 -23.23 -0.38 -0.73
CA PHE A 344 -23.10 -0.06 -2.16
C PHE A 344 -21.69 -0.35 -2.69
N ILE A 345 -20.65 0.14 -2.00
CA ILE A 345 -19.26 -0.10 -2.38
C ILE A 345 -18.91 -1.58 -2.17
N GLY A 346 -19.37 -2.17 -1.07
CA GLY A 346 -19.11 -3.57 -0.72
C GLY A 346 -19.60 -4.55 -1.77
N VAL A 347 -20.81 -4.35 -2.33
CA VAL A 347 -21.30 -5.18 -3.43
C VAL A 347 -20.38 -5.11 -4.65
N PHE A 348 -19.89 -3.93 -4.98
CA PHE A 348 -18.96 -3.75 -6.10
C PHE A 348 -17.60 -4.41 -5.84
N VAL A 349 -17.02 -4.21 -4.64
CA VAL A 349 -15.76 -4.86 -4.22
C VAL A 349 -15.90 -6.38 -4.21
N LEU A 350 -17.03 -6.89 -3.66
CA LEU A 350 -17.32 -8.32 -3.62
C LEU A 350 -17.43 -8.90 -5.03
N PHE A 351 -18.15 -8.24 -5.93
CA PHE A 351 -18.30 -8.67 -7.31
C PHE A 351 -16.93 -8.79 -8.02
N LEU A 352 -16.12 -7.73 -7.98
CA LEU A 352 -14.80 -7.75 -8.60
C LEU A 352 -13.85 -8.76 -7.93
N GLY A 353 -13.88 -8.88 -6.61
CA GLY A 353 -13.04 -9.83 -5.89
C GLY A 353 -13.39 -11.28 -6.16
N VAL A 354 -14.68 -11.61 -6.28
CA VAL A 354 -15.12 -12.95 -6.70
C VAL A 354 -14.69 -13.24 -8.14
N LEU A 355 -14.76 -12.27 -9.06
CA LEU A 355 -14.23 -12.42 -10.41
C LEU A 355 -12.72 -12.68 -10.41
N CYS A 356 -11.96 -12.00 -9.53
CA CYS A 356 -10.53 -12.29 -9.35
C CYS A 356 -10.29 -13.74 -8.88
N LEU A 357 -11.04 -14.20 -7.88
CA LEU A 357 -10.94 -15.58 -7.40
C LEU A 357 -11.29 -16.61 -8.49
N LEU A 358 -12.38 -16.39 -9.22
CA LEU A 358 -12.79 -17.25 -10.32
C LEU A 358 -11.78 -17.27 -11.46
N SER A 359 -11.13 -16.14 -11.75
CA SER A 359 -10.12 -16.06 -12.83
C SER A 359 -8.83 -16.84 -12.55
N LEU A 360 -8.58 -17.17 -11.29
CA LEU A 360 -7.44 -18.00 -10.87
C LEU A 360 -7.82 -19.47 -10.66
N ASN A 361 -9.11 -19.79 -10.56
CA ASN A 361 -9.58 -21.16 -10.33
C ASN A 361 -9.54 -21.98 -11.62
N ALA A 362 -8.98 -23.19 -11.60
CA ALA A 362 -8.76 -24.05 -12.74
C ALA A 362 -10.05 -24.32 -13.57
N ASN A 363 -11.20 -24.43 -12.91
CA ASN A 363 -12.47 -24.74 -13.56
C ASN A 363 -13.11 -23.53 -14.30
N PHE A 364 -12.79 -22.31 -13.90
CA PHE A 364 -13.44 -21.08 -14.39
C PHE A 364 -12.47 -20.14 -15.13
N ALA A 365 -11.15 -20.37 -15.01
CA ALA A 365 -10.12 -19.50 -15.54
C ALA A 365 -10.26 -19.29 -17.08
N GLN A 366 -10.67 -20.30 -17.84
CA GLN A 366 -10.82 -20.18 -19.31
C GLN A 366 -11.81 -19.09 -19.73
N GLY A 367 -12.91 -18.91 -18.99
CA GLY A 367 -13.92 -17.88 -19.27
C GLY A 367 -13.53 -16.47 -18.82
N LEU A 368 -12.47 -16.34 -18.01
CA LEU A 368 -12.00 -15.08 -17.42
C LEU A 368 -10.53 -14.77 -17.78
N ASN A 369 -10.02 -15.39 -18.81
CA ASN A 369 -8.70 -15.14 -19.40
C ASN A 369 -8.85 -14.32 -20.69
N PHE A 370 -8.25 -13.13 -20.70
CA PHE A 370 -8.32 -12.18 -21.81
C PHE A 370 -6.90 -11.93 -22.34
N GLY A 371 -6.62 -12.44 -23.53
CA GLY A 371 -5.30 -12.28 -24.16
C GLY A 371 -4.14 -12.91 -23.38
N GLY A 372 -4.38 -14.06 -22.72
CA GLY A 372 -3.38 -14.78 -21.94
C GLY A 372 -3.18 -14.27 -20.51
N LYS A 373 -3.97 -13.27 -20.07
CA LYS A 373 -3.94 -12.74 -18.70
C LYS A 373 -5.25 -13.02 -17.99
N SER A 374 -5.19 -13.42 -16.73
CA SER A 374 -6.36 -13.58 -15.87
C SER A 374 -7.03 -12.23 -15.59
N PHE A 375 -8.32 -12.26 -15.24
CA PHE A 375 -9.04 -11.03 -14.82
C PHE A 375 -8.34 -10.35 -13.63
N PHE A 376 -7.78 -11.11 -12.69
CA PHE A 376 -6.99 -10.59 -11.58
C PHE A 376 -5.78 -9.79 -12.09
N GLU A 377 -4.98 -10.35 -13.01
CA GLU A 377 -3.80 -9.66 -13.55
C GLU A 377 -4.17 -8.40 -14.34
N LEU A 378 -5.30 -8.43 -15.06
CA LEU A 378 -5.80 -7.25 -15.78
C LEU A 378 -6.28 -6.17 -14.81
N LEU A 379 -6.99 -6.54 -13.74
CA LEU A 379 -7.47 -5.59 -12.74
C LEU A 379 -6.31 -4.97 -11.95
N ASP A 380 -5.32 -5.78 -11.55
CA ASP A 380 -4.11 -5.28 -10.88
C ASP A 380 -3.32 -4.35 -11.82
N PHE A 381 -3.10 -4.75 -13.07
CA PHE A 381 -2.43 -3.91 -14.05
C PHE A 381 -3.15 -2.57 -14.23
N PHE A 382 -4.47 -2.60 -14.44
CA PHE A 382 -5.27 -1.39 -14.63
C PHE A 382 -5.24 -0.47 -13.40
N ALA A 383 -5.42 -1.04 -12.22
CA ALA A 383 -5.41 -0.27 -10.97
C ALA A 383 -4.02 0.28 -10.66
N SER A 384 -3.00 -0.60 -10.64
CA SER A 384 -1.65 -0.27 -10.15
C SER A 384 -0.83 0.53 -11.16
N ASN A 385 -0.97 0.24 -12.47
CA ASN A 385 -0.11 0.81 -13.51
C ASN A 385 -0.77 1.95 -14.30
N ILE A 386 -2.10 2.09 -14.23
CA ILE A 386 -2.83 3.15 -14.94
C ILE A 386 -3.48 4.12 -13.96
N ILE A 387 -4.44 3.64 -13.13
CA ILE A 387 -5.26 4.52 -12.31
C ILE A 387 -4.44 5.23 -11.22
N LEU A 388 -3.61 4.49 -10.47
CA LEU A 388 -2.79 5.10 -9.42
C LEU A 388 -1.81 6.16 -9.97
N PRO A 389 -0.94 5.85 -10.96
CA PRO A 389 -0.02 6.85 -11.51
C PRO A 389 -0.75 8.07 -12.10
N LEU A 390 -1.88 7.87 -12.79
CA LEU A 390 -2.68 8.98 -13.30
C LEU A 390 -3.29 9.83 -12.17
N GLY A 391 -3.76 9.22 -11.09
CA GLY A 391 -4.25 9.93 -9.91
C GLY A 391 -3.17 10.79 -9.26
N VAL A 392 -1.96 10.23 -9.12
CA VAL A 392 -0.77 10.96 -8.63
C VAL A 392 -0.39 12.11 -9.56
N PHE A 393 -0.35 11.87 -10.87
CA PHE A 393 -0.08 12.88 -11.89
C PHE A 393 -1.07 14.04 -11.84
N VAL A 394 -2.37 13.71 -11.80
CA VAL A 394 -3.46 14.69 -11.75
C VAL A 394 -3.39 15.51 -10.46
N SER A 395 -3.09 14.89 -9.31
CA SER A 395 -2.91 15.58 -8.03
C SER A 395 -1.73 16.58 -8.11
N ALA A 396 -0.60 16.18 -8.70
CA ALA A 396 0.57 17.03 -8.86
C ALA A 396 0.29 18.22 -9.78
N ILE A 397 -0.28 18.00 -10.95
CA ILE A 397 -0.66 19.05 -11.91
C ILE A 397 -1.67 20.02 -11.29
N PHE A 398 -2.72 19.47 -10.65
CA PHE A 398 -3.76 20.30 -10.07
C PHE A 398 -3.23 21.24 -8.99
N VAL A 399 -2.50 20.70 -8.01
CA VAL A 399 -1.96 21.52 -6.92
C VAL A 399 -0.89 22.49 -7.43
N GLY A 400 -0.07 22.04 -8.38
CA GLY A 400 0.99 22.85 -8.95
C GLY A 400 0.50 24.06 -9.76
N PHE A 401 -0.60 23.92 -10.52
CA PHE A 401 -1.02 24.93 -11.50
C PHE A 401 -2.43 25.51 -11.28
N PHE A 402 -3.36 24.74 -10.69
CA PHE A 402 -4.77 25.11 -10.59
C PHE A 402 -5.23 25.53 -9.18
N VAL A 403 -4.36 25.39 -8.17
CA VAL A 403 -4.61 25.90 -6.81
C VAL A 403 -3.89 27.23 -6.61
N ASP A 404 -4.56 28.20 -5.95
CA ASP A 404 -3.97 29.51 -5.66
C ASP A 404 -2.68 29.36 -4.82
N THR A 405 -1.56 29.78 -5.41
CA THR A 405 -0.24 29.72 -4.78
C THR A 405 -0.17 30.53 -3.48
N LYS A 406 -0.95 31.63 -3.34
CA LYS A 406 -1.00 32.41 -2.10
C LYS A 406 -1.66 31.62 -0.98
N ARG A 407 -2.75 30.87 -1.29
CA ARG A 407 -3.42 29.99 -0.32
C ARG A 407 -2.49 28.83 0.09
N LEU A 408 -1.79 28.22 -0.87
CA LEU A 408 -0.78 27.20 -0.58
C LEU A 408 0.32 27.74 0.32
N TYR A 409 0.91 28.89 -0.04
CA TYR A 409 1.96 29.48 0.79
C TYR A 409 1.48 29.80 2.20
N LYS A 410 0.28 30.37 2.38
CA LYS A 410 -0.31 30.64 3.70
C LYS A 410 -0.47 29.35 4.54
N LEU A 411 -0.81 28.22 3.90
CA LEU A 411 -0.91 26.93 4.58
C LEU A 411 0.45 26.41 5.06
N PHE A 412 1.47 26.51 4.20
CA PHE A 412 2.81 25.95 4.46
C PHE A 412 3.72 26.88 5.25
N SER A 413 3.59 28.21 5.14
CA SER A 413 4.50 29.20 5.72
C SER A 413 4.64 29.10 7.25
N ARG A 414 3.67 28.49 7.91
CA ARG A 414 3.73 28.22 9.35
C ARG A 414 4.74 27.14 9.73
N PHE A 415 5.06 26.22 8.82
CA PHE A 415 5.81 25.00 9.10
C PHE A 415 6.98 24.78 8.14
N MET A 416 7.11 25.60 7.08
CA MET A 416 8.11 25.46 6.03
C MET A 416 8.66 26.83 5.64
N SER A 417 9.99 26.93 5.43
CA SER A 417 10.62 28.16 4.99
C SER A 417 10.19 28.54 3.55
N LYS A 418 10.28 29.82 3.23
CA LYS A 418 9.95 30.32 1.87
C LYS A 418 10.81 29.65 0.77
N LYS A 419 12.09 29.38 1.06
CA LYS A 419 12.98 28.68 0.13
C LYS A 419 12.51 27.23 -0.11
N ALA A 420 12.26 26.47 0.96
CA ALA A 420 11.76 25.10 0.87
C ALA A 420 10.41 25.02 0.14
N PHE A 421 9.49 25.96 0.40
CA PHE A 421 8.21 26.04 -0.31
C PHE A 421 8.41 26.26 -1.82
N LYS A 422 9.33 27.16 -2.23
CA LYS A 422 9.61 27.38 -3.66
C LYS A 422 10.19 26.14 -4.33
N VAL A 423 11.13 25.45 -3.65
CA VAL A 423 11.73 24.19 -4.15
C VAL A 423 10.65 23.12 -4.30
N TRP A 424 9.80 22.92 -3.27
CA TRP A 424 8.69 21.98 -3.34
C TRP A 424 7.72 22.30 -4.50
N LEU A 425 7.32 23.54 -4.64
CA LEU A 425 6.39 23.95 -5.69
C LEU A 425 6.99 23.78 -7.10
N PHE A 426 8.28 24.03 -7.26
CA PHE A 426 9.00 23.79 -8.51
C PHE A 426 9.05 22.28 -8.83
N SER A 427 9.43 21.45 -7.84
CA SER A 427 9.42 19.99 -7.99
C SER A 427 8.03 19.49 -8.38
N LEU A 428 6.99 19.96 -7.70
CA LEU A 428 5.60 19.52 -7.95
C LEU A 428 5.10 19.94 -9.34
N ARG A 429 5.53 21.10 -9.86
CA ARG A 429 5.11 21.60 -11.17
C ARG A 429 5.79 20.91 -12.33
N PHE A 430 7.09 20.62 -12.20
CA PHE A 430 7.90 20.23 -13.36
C PHE A 430 8.50 18.82 -13.20
N ILE A 431 9.13 18.52 -12.06
CA ILE A 431 9.85 17.25 -11.87
C ILE A 431 8.88 16.11 -11.66
N CYS A 432 7.92 16.25 -10.73
CA CYS A 432 6.98 15.18 -10.40
C CYS A 432 6.15 14.74 -11.62
N PRO A 433 5.49 15.64 -12.38
CA PRO A 433 4.69 15.22 -13.52
C PRO A 433 5.50 14.52 -14.62
N LEU A 434 6.71 15.01 -14.90
CA LEU A 434 7.60 14.40 -15.90
C LEU A 434 7.98 12.97 -15.53
N LEU A 435 8.42 12.76 -14.29
CA LEU A 435 8.86 11.45 -13.84
C LEU A 435 7.68 10.46 -13.67
N ILE A 436 6.54 10.94 -13.16
CA ILE A 436 5.34 10.10 -13.04
C ILE A 436 4.83 9.66 -14.41
N LEU A 437 4.84 10.57 -15.39
CA LEU A 437 4.46 10.24 -16.76
C LEU A 437 5.43 9.22 -17.38
N ALA A 438 6.74 9.37 -17.14
CA ALA A 438 7.73 8.40 -17.61
C ALA A 438 7.46 6.99 -17.07
N VAL A 439 7.12 6.86 -15.76
CA VAL A 439 6.73 5.57 -15.16
C VAL A 439 5.44 5.04 -15.77
N ALA A 440 4.41 5.87 -15.91
CA ALA A 440 3.13 5.45 -16.47
C ALA A 440 3.29 4.93 -17.91
N VAL A 441 4.08 5.62 -18.75
CA VAL A 441 4.38 5.18 -20.12
C VAL A 441 5.15 3.87 -20.11
N TYR A 442 6.21 3.76 -19.30
CA TYR A 442 7.02 2.53 -19.22
C TYR A 442 6.23 1.30 -18.76
N GLN A 443 5.26 1.49 -17.86
CA GLN A 443 4.44 0.37 -17.37
C GLN A 443 3.38 -0.11 -18.36
N VAL A 444 3.01 0.73 -19.33
CA VAL A 444 1.99 0.40 -20.35
C VAL A 444 2.62 -0.13 -21.63
N PHE A 445 3.81 0.33 -22.00
CA PHE A 445 4.56 -0.04 -23.21
C PHE A 445 5.84 -0.80 -22.88
#